data_7d4fae4468311694846e950888fb3e20
#
_entry.id   7d4fae4468311694846e950888fb3e20
#
_cell.length_a   1.000
_cell.length_b   1.000
_cell.length_c   1.000
_cell.angle_alpha   90.00
_cell.angle_beta   90.00
_cell.angle_gamma   90.00
#
_symmetry.space_group_name_H-M   'P 1'
#
loop_
_entity.id
_entity.type
_entity.pdbx_description
1 polymer ?
#
loop_
_entity_poly.entity_id
_entity_poly.type
_entity_poly.pdbx_seq_one_letter_code
_entity_poly.pdbx_strand_id
1 'polypeptide(L)'
;MAGRARPTVSAMQAVILAAGRGTRLAQDAQPGAVPKCLLRFGGRSLLERHLHLLRECGVADVWVAVGYAADQVRAELARLPEALAAKTVFNPDYQLGSIVTVWHARAPLLAGRDTLLMDADLLYDERILRALVDSRQPDCLLLDRDFEPGDEPVKVCVRDGRIVEFRKQVAPDLAFDVCGESVGFFRLSGQTCRALVARASVYMEAGRGQEPHEEALRDLMLEAGPRRFGVEDVTGLPWIEIDFPSDIERARLGILPRLQR
;
A
#
# COMPACT_ATOMS: atom_id res chain seq x y z
N MET A 1 -24.48 19.93 13.17
CA MET A 1 -23.40 19.15 12.57
C MET A 1 -23.93 17.74 12.33
N ALA A 2 -24.28 17.41 11.09
CA ALA A 2 -24.74 16.07 10.74
C ALA A 2 -23.56 15.13 10.75
N GLY A 3 -23.51 14.20 11.72
CA GLY A 3 -22.52 13.13 11.74
C GLY A 3 -22.65 12.28 10.48
N ARG A 4 -21.61 12.26 9.64
CA ARG A 4 -21.54 11.30 8.54
C ARG A 4 -21.61 9.89 9.14
N ALA A 5 -22.60 9.12 8.71
CA ALA A 5 -22.66 7.70 9.01
C ALA A 5 -21.34 7.04 8.61
N ARG A 6 -20.82 6.12 9.44
CA ARG A 6 -19.69 5.27 9.05
C ARG A 6 -20.01 4.63 7.70
N PRO A 7 -19.14 4.71 6.68
CA PRO A 7 -19.34 3.92 5.49
C PRO A 7 -19.41 2.46 5.91
N THR A 8 -20.41 1.75 5.44
CA THR A 8 -20.50 0.31 5.66
C THR A 8 -19.30 -0.32 4.99
N VAL A 9 -18.57 -1.18 5.68
CA VAL A 9 -17.37 -1.89 5.17
C VAL A 9 -17.67 -2.58 3.83
N SER A 10 -18.94 -2.98 3.61
CA SER A 10 -19.49 -3.50 2.34
C SER A 10 -19.35 -2.53 1.14
N ALA A 11 -19.16 -1.24 1.36
CA ALA A 11 -18.99 -0.25 0.29
C ALA A 11 -17.51 0.01 -0.09
N MET A 12 -16.58 -0.55 0.66
CA MET A 12 -15.13 -0.37 0.47
C MET A 12 -14.59 -1.42 -0.51
N GLN A 13 -13.56 -1.04 -1.26
CA GLN A 13 -12.78 -1.95 -2.10
C GLN A 13 -11.30 -1.87 -1.75
N ALA A 14 -10.49 -2.81 -2.26
CA ALA A 14 -9.04 -2.73 -2.17
C ALA A 14 -8.39 -2.78 -3.55
N VAL A 15 -7.28 -2.05 -3.71
CA VAL A 15 -6.38 -2.11 -4.87
C VAL A 15 -4.99 -2.43 -4.34
N ILE A 16 -4.47 -3.61 -4.68
CA ILE A 16 -3.14 -4.08 -4.28
C ILE A 16 -2.18 -3.85 -5.44
N LEU A 17 -1.08 -3.13 -5.18
CA LEU A 17 -0.06 -2.80 -6.19
C LEU A 17 0.99 -3.92 -6.24
N ALA A 18 0.83 -4.88 -7.15
CA ALA A 18 1.66 -6.08 -7.29
C ALA A 18 2.37 -6.16 -8.66
N ALA A 19 2.62 -5.02 -9.33
CA ALA A 19 3.19 -5.01 -10.67
C ALA A 19 4.73 -4.97 -10.72
N GLY A 20 5.39 -4.64 -9.60
CA GLY A 20 6.83 -4.38 -9.54
C GLY A 20 7.72 -5.61 -9.75
N ARG A 21 8.94 -5.38 -10.25
CA ARG A 21 9.95 -6.44 -10.50
C ARG A 21 10.68 -6.91 -9.24
N GLY A 22 10.69 -6.12 -8.17
CA GLY A 22 11.44 -6.44 -6.95
C GLY A 22 12.96 -6.57 -7.18
N THR A 23 13.54 -5.67 -7.95
CA THR A 23 14.94 -5.76 -8.42
C THR A 23 15.98 -5.83 -7.31
N ARG A 24 15.71 -5.24 -6.15
CA ARG A 24 16.61 -5.28 -4.98
C ARG A 24 16.68 -6.67 -4.35
N LEU A 25 15.56 -7.38 -4.30
CA LEU A 25 15.49 -8.75 -3.80
C LEU A 25 16.20 -9.72 -4.76
N ALA A 26 16.21 -9.38 -6.03
CA ALA A 26 16.66 -10.21 -7.13
C ALA A 26 18.01 -9.73 -7.66
N GLN A 27 19.01 -9.46 -6.80
CA GLN A 27 20.36 -9.05 -7.23
C GLN A 27 21.02 -10.06 -8.21
N ASP A 28 20.50 -11.30 -8.28
CA ASP A 28 20.89 -12.33 -9.26
C ASP A 28 19.69 -12.89 -10.03
N ALA A 29 18.64 -12.09 -10.26
CA ALA A 29 17.39 -12.57 -10.84
C ALA A 29 17.59 -13.18 -12.24
N GLN A 30 17.58 -14.49 -12.28
CA GLN A 30 17.35 -15.22 -13.52
C GLN A 30 15.95 -14.91 -14.08
N PRO A 31 15.76 -14.97 -15.40
CA PRO A 31 14.44 -14.87 -15.99
C PRO A 31 13.48 -15.86 -15.32
N GLY A 32 12.37 -15.38 -14.76
CA GLY A 32 11.39 -16.22 -14.06
C GLY A 32 11.44 -16.12 -12.52
N ALA A 33 12.17 -15.17 -11.93
CA ALA A 33 12.13 -14.94 -10.49
C ALA A 33 10.70 -14.75 -9.99
N VAL A 34 10.41 -15.30 -8.81
CA VAL A 34 9.09 -15.23 -8.18
C VAL A 34 8.78 -13.78 -7.78
N PRO A 35 7.62 -13.22 -8.16
CA PRO A 35 7.20 -11.90 -7.69
C PRO A 35 7.18 -11.84 -6.16
N LYS A 36 7.58 -10.71 -5.56
CA LYS A 36 7.61 -10.52 -4.11
C LYS A 36 6.30 -10.92 -3.42
N CYS A 37 5.16 -10.52 -4.00
CA CYS A 37 3.84 -10.84 -3.47
C CYS A 37 3.54 -12.35 -3.40
N LEU A 38 4.29 -13.19 -4.10
CA LEU A 38 4.17 -14.65 -4.09
C LEU A 38 5.15 -15.34 -3.13
N LEU A 39 6.01 -14.61 -2.45
CA LEU A 39 6.86 -15.15 -1.38
C LEU A 39 6.01 -15.76 -0.27
N ARG A 40 6.43 -16.93 0.21
CA ARG A 40 5.63 -17.70 1.17
C ARG A 40 6.17 -17.63 2.58
N PHE A 41 5.26 -17.35 3.52
CA PHE A 41 5.52 -17.33 4.95
C PHE A 41 4.45 -18.18 5.65
N GLY A 42 4.88 -19.22 6.38
CA GLY A 42 3.95 -20.16 7.03
C GLY A 42 2.99 -20.86 6.04
N GLY A 43 3.49 -21.19 4.83
CA GLY A 43 2.71 -21.91 3.80
C GLY A 43 1.86 -21.03 2.89
N ARG A 44 1.57 -19.77 3.24
CA ARG A 44 0.76 -18.82 2.46
C ARG A 44 1.63 -17.77 1.76
N SER A 45 1.29 -17.38 0.53
CA SER A 45 1.91 -16.22 -0.12
C SER A 45 1.50 -14.90 0.56
N LEU A 46 2.30 -13.83 0.38
CA LEU A 46 1.90 -12.50 0.86
C LEU A 46 0.56 -12.09 0.28
N LEU A 47 0.36 -12.30 -1.03
CA LEU A 47 -0.91 -12.01 -1.70
C LEU A 47 -2.07 -12.79 -1.10
N GLU A 48 -1.93 -14.10 -0.86
CA GLU A 48 -2.95 -14.90 -0.19
C GLU A 48 -3.28 -14.36 1.20
N ARG A 49 -2.27 -13.90 1.96
CA ARG A 49 -2.46 -13.29 3.28
C ARG A 49 -3.24 -11.98 3.20
N HIS A 50 -2.91 -11.10 2.26
CA HIS A 50 -3.67 -9.86 2.02
C HIS A 50 -5.15 -10.16 1.77
N LEU A 51 -5.44 -11.13 0.90
CA LEU A 51 -6.82 -11.48 0.54
C LEU A 51 -7.59 -12.06 1.74
N HIS A 52 -6.96 -12.91 2.57
CA HIS A 52 -7.57 -13.41 3.80
C HIS A 52 -7.91 -12.27 4.75
N LEU A 53 -6.94 -11.40 5.05
CA LEU A 53 -7.12 -10.31 6.01
C LEU A 53 -8.17 -9.29 5.52
N LEU A 54 -8.16 -8.95 4.23
CA LEU A 54 -9.19 -8.10 3.62
C LEU A 54 -10.58 -8.70 3.78
N ARG A 55 -10.71 -10.02 3.52
CA ARG A 55 -11.98 -10.72 3.68
C ARG A 55 -12.46 -10.72 5.13
N GLU A 56 -11.59 -10.96 6.10
CA GLU A 56 -11.88 -10.93 7.53
C GLU A 56 -12.29 -9.53 8.01
N CYS A 57 -11.74 -8.49 7.39
CA CYS A 57 -12.16 -7.10 7.58
C CYS A 57 -13.43 -6.71 6.80
N GLY A 58 -14.06 -7.63 6.06
CA GLY A 58 -15.28 -7.39 5.31
C GLY A 58 -15.08 -6.71 3.95
N VAL A 59 -13.85 -6.55 3.48
CA VAL A 59 -13.51 -5.98 2.16
C VAL A 59 -13.42 -7.12 1.14
N ALA A 60 -14.49 -7.32 0.37
CA ALA A 60 -14.62 -8.44 -0.56
C ALA A 60 -14.32 -8.09 -2.02
N ASP A 61 -14.40 -6.81 -2.40
CA ASP A 61 -14.09 -6.37 -3.77
C ASP A 61 -12.61 -5.96 -3.85
N VAL A 62 -11.78 -6.88 -4.36
CA VAL A 62 -10.33 -6.71 -4.40
C VAL A 62 -9.85 -6.73 -5.85
N TRP A 63 -8.97 -5.77 -6.17
CA TRP A 63 -8.27 -5.66 -7.43
C TRP A 63 -6.76 -5.79 -7.18
N VAL A 64 -6.09 -6.56 -8.02
CA VAL A 64 -4.63 -6.72 -7.98
C VAL A 64 -4.06 -6.14 -9.27
N ALA A 65 -3.27 -5.08 -9.14
CA ALA A 65 -2.54 -4.52 -10.27
C ALA A 65 -1.29 -5.38 -10.51
N VAL A 66 -1.26 -6.08 -11.64
CA VAL A 66 -0.21 -7.02 -12.01
C VAL A 66 0.64 -6.48 -13.17
N GLY A 67 1.89 -6.87 -13.26
CA GLY A 67 2.81 -6.44 -14.30
C GLY A 67 3.90 -7.47 -14.53
N TYR A 68 5.02 -7.38 -13.80
CA TYR A 68 6.05 -8.39 -13.84
C TYR A 68 5.50 -9.76 -13.46
N ALA A 69 5.80 -10.77 -14.26
CA ALA A 69 5.36 -12.16 -14.08
C ALA A 69 3.84 -12.26 -13.78
N ALA A 70 3.02 -11.44 -14.44
CA ALA A 70 1.57 -11.36 -14.24
C ALA A 70 0.87 -12.73 -14.29
N ASP A 71 1.35 -13.65 -15.14
CA ASP A 71 0.75 -14.99 -15.26
C ASP A 71 1.00 -15.86 -14.03
N GLN A 72 2.13 -15.68 -13.32
CA GLN A 72 2.36 -16.35 -12.04
C GLN A 72 1.39 -15.85 -10.98
N VAL A 73 1.16 -14.53 -10.91
CA VAL A 73 0.19 -13.93 -9.97
C VAL A 73 -1.24 -14.39 -10.28
N ARG A 74 -1.63 -14.40 -11.57
CA ARG A 74 -2.94 -14.92 -11.98
C ARG A 74 -3.12 -16.41 -11.67
N ALA A 75 -2.07 -17.21 -11.87
CA ALA A 75 -2.08 -18.64 -11.53
C ALA A 75 -2.25 -18.85 -10.01
N GLU A 76 -1.59 -18.05 -9.18
CA GLU A 76 -1.79 -18.09 -7.72
C GLU A 76 -3.24 -17.74 -7.36
N LEU A 77 -3.78 -16.64 -7.89
CA LEU A 77 -5.18 -16.23 -7.64
C LEU A 77 -6.19 -17.31 -8.07
N ALA A 78 -5.96 -17.97 -9.20
CA ALA A 78 -6.83 -19.05 -9.70
C ALA A 78 -6.83 -20.31 -8.82
N ARG A 79 -5.80 -20.50 -7.99
CA ARG A 79 -5.71 -21.62 -7.04
C ARG A 79 -6.41 -21.37 -5.72
N LEU A 80 -6.70 -20.10 -5.42
CA LEU A 80 -7.35 -19.72 -4.16
C LEU A 80 -8.84 -20.06 -4.18
N PRO A 81 -9.46 -20.30 -3.00
CA PRO A 81 -10.89 -20.47 -2.89
C PRO A 81 -11.67 -19.26 -3.45
N GLU A 82 -12.86 -19.50 -3.99
CA GLU A 82 -13.73 -18.45 -4.54
C GLU A 82 -13.99 -17.30 -3.55
N ALA A 83 -14.02 -17.61 -2.25
CA ALA A 83 -14.17 -16.62 -1.19
C ALA A 83 -13.03 -15.57 -1.16
N LEU A 84 -11.88 -15.87 -1.77
CA LEU A 84 -10.71 -15.00 -1.89
C LEU A 84 -10.51 -14.51 -3.32
N ALA A 85 -11.51 -14.63 -4.19
CA ALA A 85 -11.42 -14.21 -5.58
C ALA A 85 -11.08 -12.71 -5.67
N ALA A 86 -10.11 -12.39 -6.51
CA ALA A 86 -9.72 -11.02 -6.83
C ALA A 86 -9.69 -10.81 -8.35
N LYS A 87 -9.99 -9.58 -8.75
CA LYS A 87 -9.88 -9.14 -10.15
C LYS A 87 -8.45 -8.66 -10.43
N THR A 88 -8.00 -8.69 -11.67
CA THR A 88 -6.69 -8.17 -12.03
C THR A 88 -6.78 -7.00 -13.00
N VAL A 89 -5.85 -6.05 -12.85
CA VAL A 89 -5.56 -5.00 -13.82
C VAL A 89 -4.13 -5.16 -14.27
N PHE A 90 -3.89 -5.16 -15.58
CA PHE A 90 -2.55 -5.33 -16.13
C PHE A 90 -1.88 -3.99 -16.38
N ASN A 91 -0.67 -3.82 -15.86
CA ASN A 91 0.22 -2.72 -16.16
C ASN A 91 1.31 -3.23 -17.14
N PRO A 92 1.24 -2.90 -18.44
CA PRO A 92 2.28 -3.26 -19.40
C PRO A 92 3.60 -2.49 -19.19
N ASP A 93 3.52 -1.33 -18.56
CA ASP A 93 4.64 -0.41 -18.35
C ASP A 93 5.28 -0.58 -16.96
N TYR A 94 5.17 -1.78 -16.37
CA TYR A 94 5.64 -2.11 -15.01
C TYR A 94 7.14 -1.90 -14.77
N GLN A 95 7.91 -1.63 -15.81
CA GLN A 95 9.34 -1.28 -15.72
C GLN A 95 9.57 0.17 -15.30
N LEU A 96 8.53 0.99 -15.36
CA LEU A 96 8.52 2.36 -14.88
C LEU A 96 8.23 2.40 -13.37
N GLY A 97 7.99 3.59 -12.84
CA GLY A 97 7.66 3.79 -11.43
C GLY A 97 6.26 3.28 -11.04
N SER A 98 6.01 3.16 -9.74
CA SER A 98 4.72 2.68 -9.22
C SER A 98 3.55 3.63 -9.52
N ILE A 99 3.82 4.90 -9.84
CA ILE A 99 2.79 5.85 -10.31
C ILE A 99 2.06 5.35 -11.56
N VAL A 100 2.76 4.67 -12.46
CA VAL A 100 2.18 4.08 -13.67
C VAL A 100 1.24 2.94 -13.34
N THR A 101 1.54 2.17 -12.28
CA THR A 101 0.65 1.12 -11.79
C THR A 101 -0.66 1.70 -11.27
N VAL A 102 -0.60 2.80 -10.53
CA VAL A 102 -1.80 3.55 -10.08
C VAL A 102 -2.60 4.05 -11.28
N TRP A 103 -1.95 4.60 -12.30
CA TRP A 103 -2.62 5.07 -13.51
C TRP A 103 -3.32 3.94 -14.28
N HIS A 104 -2.70 2.76 -14.41
CA HIS A 104 -3.34 1.58 -15.01
C HIS A 104 -4.50 1.05 -14.16
N ALA A 105 -4.42 1.15 -12.83
CA ALA A 105 -5.48 0.80 -11.90
C ALA A 105 -6.61 1.85 -11.81
N ARG A 106 -6.66 2.85 -12.70
CA ARG A 106 -7.65 3.94 -12.67
C ARG A 106 -9.11 3.47 -12.74
N ALA A 107 -9.38 2.36 -13.41
CA ALA A 107 -10.77 1.88 -13.53
C ALA A 107 -11.42 1.57 -12.17
N PRO A 108 -10.85 0.73 -11.29
CA PRO A 108 -11.36 0.56 -9.94
C PRO A 108 -11.27 1.85 -9.11
N LEU A 109 -10.19 2.64 -9.20
CA LEU A 109 -10.03 3.88 -8.43
C LEU A 109 -11.09 4.93 -8.78
N LEU A 110 -11.60 4.95 -10.01
CA LEU A 110 -12.67 5.87 -10.46
C LEU A 110 -14.08 5.35 -10.18
N ALA A 111 -14.24 4.17 -9.59
CA ALA A 111 -15.57 3.60 -9.27
C ALA A 111 -16.36 4.40 -8.21
N GLY A 112 -15.78 5.44 -7.62
CA GLY A 112 -16.43 6.32 -6.65
C GLY A 112 -16.56 5.75 -5.24
N ARG A 113 -15.88 4.65 -4.96
CA ARG A 113 -15.89 3.94 -3.66
C ARG A 113 -14.68 4.34 -2.82
N ASP A 114 -14.82 4.23 -1.50
CA ASP A 114 -13.66 4.26 -0.60
C ASP A 114 -12.76 3.07 -0.92
N THR A 115 -11.48 3.31 -1.02
CA THR A 115 -10.50 2.32 -1.49
C THR A 115 -9.33 2.20 -0.53
N LEU A 116 -8.96 0.97 -0.20
CA LEU A 116 -7.68 0.66 0.40
C LEU A 116 -6.66 0.49 -0.74
N LEU A 117 -5.70 1.41 -0.82
CA LEU A 117 -4.54 1.28 -1.72
C LEU A 117 -3.40 0.66 -0.92
N MET A 118 -2.84 -0.46 -1.39
CA MET A 118 -1.94 -1.28 -0.59
C MET A 118 -0.76 -1.76 -1.43
N ASP A 119 0.44 -1.70 -0.87
CA ASP A 119 1.60 -2.40 -1.41
C ASP A 119 1.48 -3.92 -1.16
N ALA A 120 2.05 -4.72 -2.06
CA ALA A 120 1.81 -6.17 -2.11
C ALA A 120 2.87 -7.02 -1.39
N ASP A 121 3.95 -6.42 -0.93
CA ASP A 121 5.17 -7.08 -0.45
C ASP A 121 5.34 -7.00 1.08
N LEU A 122 4.25 -6.80 1.81
CA LEU A 122 4.26 -6.72 3.27
C LEU A 122 3.79 -8.02 3.93
N LEU A 123 4.51 -8.41 5.00
CA LEU A 123 4.05 -9.35 6.00
C LEU A 123 3.67 -8.57 7.26
N TYR A 124 2.41 -8.66 7.70
CA TYR A 124 1.88 -7.81 8.78
C TYR A 124 0.79 -8.47 9.60
N ASP A 125 0.56 -7.93 10.80
CA ASP A 125 -0.50 -8.34 11.72
C ASP A 125 -1.86 -7.77 11.28
N GLU A 126 -2.95 -8.52 11.49
CA GLU A 126 -4.31 -8.10 11.10
C GLU A 126 -4.75 -6.76 11.72
N ARG A 127 -4.26 -6.45 12.93
CA ARG A 127 -4.58 -5.18 13.63
C ARG A 127 -4.14 -3.95 12.84
N ILE A 128 -3.10 -4.07 12.02
CA ILE A 128 -2.63 -3.01 11.13
C ILE A 128 -3.71 -2.69 10.08
N LEU A 129 -4.25 -3.71 9.40
CA LEU A 129 -5.31 -3.51 8.43
C LEU A 129 -6.61 -3.02 9.10
N ARG A 130 -6.94 -3.56 10.28
CA ARG A 130 -8.11 -3.12 11.06
C ARG A 130 -8.01 -1.65 11.45
N ALA A 131 -6.85 -1.16 11.87
CA ALA A 131 -6.65 0.27 12.18
C ALA A 131 -7.03 1.16 10.98
N LEU A 132 -6.67 0.74 9.77
CA LEU A 132 -7.01 1.47 8.54
C LEU A 132 -8.50 1.38 8.19
N VAL A 133 -9.08 0.16 8.24
CA VAL A 133 -10.50 -0.09 7.91
C VAL A 133 -11.43 0.63 8.88
N ASP A 134 -11.12 0.60 10.17
CA ASP A 134 -11.95 1.17 11.25
C ASP A 134 -11.70 2.66 11.49
N SER A 135 -10.72 3.25 10.79
CA SER A 135 -10.41 4.69 10.92
C SER A 135 -11.63 5.56 10.71
N ARG A 136 -11.74 6.61 11.50
CA ARG A 136 -12.76 7.65 11.35
C ARG A 136 -12.40 8.69 10.29
N GLN A 137 -11.15 8.68 9.84
CA GLN A 137 -10.67 9.59 8.81
C GLN A 137 -11.10 9.06 7.44
N PRO A 138 -11.67 9.89 6.56
CA PRO A 138 -12.05 9.46 5.22
C PRO A 138 -10.85 9.11 4.34
N ASP A 139 -9.74 9.80 4.58
CA ASP A 139 -8.45 9.60 3.94
C ASP A 139 -7.39 9.52 5.04
N CYS A 140 -6.63 8.43 5.10
CA CYS A 140 -5.57 8.26 6.09
C CYS A 140 -4.52 7.25 5.62
N LEU A 141 -3.40 7.27 6.31
CA LEU A 141 -2.32 6.31 6.16
C LEU A 141 -1.94 5.73 7.53
N LEU A 142 -1.14 4.67 7.51
CA LEU A 142 -0.59 4.03 8.70
C LEU A 142 0.83 4.52 8.95
N LEU A 143 1.13 4.80 10.21
CA LEU A 143 2.42 5.28 10.69
C LEU A 143 2.99 4.34 11.74
N ASP A 144 4.24 3.94 11.58
CA ASP A 144 5.04 3.30 12.63
C ASP A 144 6.18 4.24 13.04
N ARG A 145 6.26 4.56 14.33
CA ARG A 145 7.32 5.41 14.88
C ARG A 145 8.55 4.63 15.30
N ASP A 146 8.43 3.30 15.39
CA ASP A 146 9.52 2.39 15.76
C ASP A 146 10.17 1.82 14.47
N PHE A 147 10.82 2.70 13.71
CA PHE A 147 11.47 2.37 12.45
C PHE A 147 12.98 2.58 12.51
N GLU A 148 13.73 1.83 11.71
CA GLU A 148 15.17 2.01 11.57
C GLU A 148 15.46 3.27 10.72
N PRO A 149 16.15 4.29 11.27
CA PRO A 149 16.51 5.47 10.48
C PRO A 149 17.38 5.10 9.28
N GLY A 150 17.10 5.71 8.13
CA GLY A 150 17.85 5.45 6.90
C GLY A 150 17.26 6.20 5.69
N ASP A 151 17.72 5.85 4.51
CA ASP A 151 17.27 6.43 3.24
C ASP A 151 16.12 5.64 2.59
N GLU A 152 15.86 4.42 3.06
CA GLU A 152 14.82 3.54 2.50
C GLU A 152 13.41 3.84 3.02
N PRO A 153 13.18 4.09 4.35
CA PRO A 153 11.84 4.34 4.85
C PRO A 153 11.18 5.58 4.24
N VAL A 154 9.93 5.43 3.80
CA VAL A 154 9.10 6.59 3.42
C VAL A 154 8.60 7.25 4.69
N LYS A 155 9.18 8.38 5.04
CA LYS A 155 8.91 9.11 6.28
C LYS A 155 7.62 9.91 6.18
N VAL A 156 6.84 9.87 7.23
CA VAL A 156 5.65 10.69 7.46
C VAL A 156 5.97 11.65 8.60
N CYS A 157 6.07 12.94 8.32
CA CYS A 157 6.30 13.95 9.34
C CYS A 157 4.98 14.68 9.62
N VAL A 158 4.62 14.76 10.89
CA VAL A 158 3.37 15.37 11.35
C VAL A 158 3.69 16.55 12.26
N ARG A 159 3.04 17.70 12.06
CA ARG A 159 3.09 18.87 12.91
C ARG A 159 1.69 19.43 13.13
N ASP A 160 1.33 19.71 14.39
CA ASP A 160 -0.01 20.20 14.75
C ASP A 160 -1.14 19.31 14.19
N GLY A 161 -0.94 17.98 14.19
CA GLY A 161 -1.89 17.00 13.64
C GLY A 161 -2.03 17.02 12.12
N ARG A 162 -1.07 17.59 11.39
CA ARG A 162 -1.05 17.67 9.92
C ARG A 162 0.18 16.98 9.37
N ILE A 163 0.03 16.24 8.28
CA ILE A 163 1.17 15.76 7.51
C ILE A 163 1.84 16.98 6.87
N VAL A 164 3.11 17.21 7.22
CA VAL A 164 3.94 18.29 6.67
C VAL A 164 4.99 17.79 5.71
N GLU A 165 5.26 16.48 5.72
CA GLU A 165 6.10 15.82 4.71
C GLU A 165 5.74 14.33 4.62
N PHE A 166 5.85 13.80 3.41
CA PHE A 166 5.67 12.38 3.08
C PHE A 166 6.69 11.99 2.01
N ARG A 167 7.88 11.53 2.41
CA ARG A 167 8.98 11.26 1.49
C ARG A 167 10.12 10.50 2.17
N LYS A 168 10.93 9.79 1.38
CA LYS A 168 12.15 9.12 1.88
C LYS A 168 13.15 10.09 2.48
N GLN A 169 13.42 11.20 1.81
CA GLN A 169 14.36 12.23 2.26
C GLN A 169 13.60 13.46 2.76
N VAL A 170 13.81 13.80 4.01
CA VAL A 170 13.20 14.95 4.68
C VAL A 170 14.24 16.03 4.83
N ALA A 171 13.85 17.28 4.58
CA ALA A 171 14.73 18.44 4.75
C ALA A 171 15.20 18.53 6.21
N PRO A 172 16.51 18.75 6.47
CA PRO A 172 17.04 18.75 7.82
C PRO A 172 16.48 19.83 8.75
N ASP A 173 15.95 20.91 8.17
CA ASP A 173 15.37 22.06 8.86
C ASP A 173 13.85 21.98 8.98
N LEU A 174 13.22 20.89 8.52
CA LEU A 174 11.79 20.71 8.65
C LEU A 174 11.39 20.50 10.12
N ALA A 175 10.54 21.37 10.63
CA ALA A 175 9.98 21.22 11.98
C ALA A 175 8.77 20.28 11.95
N PHE A 176 8.75 19.29 12.84
CA PHE A 176 7.63 18.36 13.06
C PHE A 176 7.57 17.91 14.52
N ASP A 177 6.41 17.43 14.96
CA ASP A 177 6.20 16.92 16.32
C ASP A 177 6.43 15.40 16.37
N VAL A 178 6.04 14.71 15.28
CA VAL A 178 6.13 13.25 15.14
C VAL A 178 6.67 12.92 13.75
N CYS A 179 7.58 11.96 13.71
CA CYS A 179 8.02 11.33 12.47
C CYS A 179 7.97 9.81 12.64
N GLY A 180 7.55 9.12 11.59
CA GLY A 180 7.54 7.67 11.51
C GLY A 180 7.62 7.21 10.08
N GLU A 181 7.63 5.90 9.89
CA GLU A 181 7.61 5.23 8.59
C GLU A 181 6.17 4.94 8.14
N SER A 182 5.89 5.14 6.85
CA SER A 182 4.64 4.70 6.23
C SER A 182 4.66 3.18 6.05
N VAL A 183 3.57 2.51 6.42
CA VAL A 183 3.41 1.06 6.17
C VAL A 183 3.08 0.74 4.70
N GLY A 184 2.90 1.77 3.83
CA GLY A 184 2.52 1.54 2.44
C GLY A 184 1.03 1.21 2.23
N PHE A 185 0.18 1.42 3.26
CA PHE A 185 -1.25 1.23 3.19
C PHE A 185 -2.00 2.53 3.41
N PHE A 186 -2.97 2.79 2.53
CA PHE A 186 -3.74 4.03 2.51
C PHE A 186 -5.24 3.72 2.44
N ARG A 187 -6.04 4.45 3.19
CA ARG A 187 -7.47 4.55 2.95
C ARG A 187 -7.75 5.85 2.23
N LEU A 188 -8.41 5.76 1.10
CA LEU A 188 -8.71 6.88 0.21
C LEU A 188 -10.20 6.93 -0.05
N SER A 189 -10.81 8.09 0.18
CA SER A 189 -12.18 8.35 -0.23
C SER A 189 -12.31 8.32 -1.76
N GLY A 190 -13.49 8.03 -2.29
CA GLY A 190 -13.72 8.07 -3.74
C GLY A 190 -13.38 9.44 -4.37
N GLN A 191 -13.43 10.53 -3.59
CA GLN A 191 -12.97 11.84 -4.04
C GLN A 191 -11.45 11.88 -4.20
N THR A 192 -10.73 11.37 -3.20
CA THR A 192 -9.26 11.33 -3.21
C THR A 192 -8.73 10.35 -4.26
N CYS A 193 -9.41 9.22 -4.48
CA CYS A 193 -9.09 8.32 -5.59
C CYS A 193 -9.15 9.04 -6.94
N ARG A 194 -10.19 9.84 -7.20
CA ARG A 194 -10.26 10.65 -8.43
C ARG A 194 -9.13 11.66 -8.53
N ALA A 195 -8.79 12.34 -7.44
CA ALA A 195 -7.67 13.28 -7.41
C ALA A 195 -6.33 12.58 -7.66
N LEU A 196 -6.13 11.40 -7.08
CA LEU A 196 -4.91 10.59 -7.30
C LEU A 196 -4.76 10.16 -8.76
N VAL A 197 -5.83 9.69 -9.39
CA VAL A 197 -5.80 9.33 -10.81
C VAL A 197 -5.52 10.55 -11.69
N ALA A 198 -6.13 11.70 -11.39
CA ALA A 198 -5.85 12.94 -12.12
C ALA A 198 -4.38 13.37 -11.94
N ARG A 199 -3.84 13.27 -10.72
CA ARG A 199 -2.43 13.57 -10.45
C ARG A 199 -1.51 12.60 -11.20
N ALA A 200 -1.81 11.30 -11.19
CA ALA A 200 -1.05 10.31 -11.94
C ALA A 200 -1.04 10.62 -13.45
N SER A 201 -2.17 11.06 -14.03
CA SER A 201 -2.21 11.49 -15.44
C SER A 201 -1.27 12.66 -15.71
N VAL A 202 -1.23 13.68 -14.83
CA VAL A 202 -0.29 14.80 -14.93
C VAL A 202 1.17 14.33 -14.91
N TYR A 203 1.50 13.37 -14.03
CA TYR A 203 2.84 12.79 -13.98
C TYR A 203 3.21 12.07 -15.28
N MET A 204 2.26 11.30 -15.83
CA MET A 204 2.46 10.61 -17.12
C MET A 204 2.67 11.60 -18.27
N GLU A 205 1.84 12.62 -18.39
CA GLU A 205 1.92 13.66 -19.42
C GLU A 205 3.21 14.48 -19.33
N ALA A 206 3.73 14.69 -18.10
CA ALA A 206 4.99 15.40 -17.85
C ALA A 206 6.24 14.51 -18.04
N GLY A 207 6.10 13.25 -18.48
CA GLY A 207 7.22 12.33 -18.63
C GLY A 207 7.80 11.81 -17.29
N ARG A 208 7.08 11.96 -16.18
CA ARG A 208 7.48 11.58 -14.82
C ARG A 208 7.00 10.18 -14.44
N GLY A 209 6.82 9.29 -15.39
CA GLY A 209 6.38 7.92 -15.15
C GLY A 209 7.35 7.04 -14.34
N GLN A 210 8.58 7.49 -14.10
CA GLN A 210 9.56 6.81 -13.24
C GLN A 210 9.33 7.05 -11.73
N GLU A 211 8.49 8.02 -11.38
CA GLU A 211 8.26 8.39 -10.00
C GLU A 211 7.48 7.31 -9.24
N PRO A 212 7.72 7.19 -7.93
CA PRO A 212 6.90 6.38 -7.07
C PRO A 212 5.51 7.02 -6.87
N HIS A 213 4.51 6.20 -6.59
CA HIS A 213 3.12 6.68 -6.39
C HIS A 213 2.97 7.55 -5.15
N GLU A 214 3.87 7.40 -4.20
CA GLU A 214 3.97 8.20 -2.98
C GLU A 214 4.15 9.68 -3.29
N GLU A 215 4.84 10.05 -4.37
CA GLU A 215 4.99 11.45 -4.75
C GLU A 215 3.64 12.08 -5.14
N ALA A 216 2.78 11.35 -5.84
CA ALA A 216 1.43 11.83 -6.14
C ALA A 216 0.53 11.90 -4.89
N LEU A 217 0.66 10.94 -3.97
CA LEU A 217 -0.02 10.99 -2.69
C LEU A 217 0.48 12.15 -1.84
N ARG A 218 1.79 12.38 -1.80
CA ARG A 218 2.42 13.52 -1.14
C ARG A 218 1.83 14.85 -1.62
N ASP A 219 1.77 15.04 -2.92
CA ASP A 219 1.17 16.24 -3.51
C ASP A 219 -0.25 16.45 -2.95
N LEU A 220 -1.07 15.41 -2.94
CA LEU A 220 -2.44 15.50 -2.43
C LEU A 220 -2.50 15.77 -0.91
N MET A 221 -1.60 15.17 -0.14
CA MET A 221 -1.52 15.37 1.31
C MET A 221 -1.15 16.81 1.66
N LEU A 222 -0.17 17.38 0.96
CA LEU A 222 0.33 18.72 1.21
C LEU A 222 -0.61 19.81 0.68
N GLU A 223 -1.30 19.58 -0.46
CA GLU A 223 -2.28 20.51 -1.03
C GLU A 223 -3.62 20.53 -0.27
N ALA A 224 -4.02 19.39 0.29
CA ALA A 224 -5.36 19.23 0.85
C ALA A 224 -5.63 20.05 2.13
N GLY A 225 -4.58 20.59 2.76
CA GLY A 225 -4.69 21.31 4.04
C GLY A 225 -5.11 20.36 5.20
N PRO A 226 -5.41 20.93 6.38
CA PRO A 226 -5.37 20.23 7.65
C PRO A 226 -6.44 19.14 7.91
N ARG A 227 -7.34 18.89 7.00
CA ARG A 227 -8.54 18.10 7.28
C ARG A 227 -8.75 16.88 6.38
N ARG A 228 -7.84 16.58 5.45
CA ARG A 228 -8.05 15.51 4.47
C ARG A 228 -7.36 14.21 4.81
N PHE A 229 -6.10 14.24 5.20
CA PHE A 229 -5.35 13.03 5.51
C PHE A 229 -5.09 12.93 7.00
N GLY A 230 -5.61 11.88 7.61
CA GLY A 230 -5.29 11.44 8.94
C GLY A 230 -4.11 10.47 8.97
N VAL A 231 -3.67 10.20 10.17
CA VAL A 231 -2.61 9.22 10.46
C VAL A 231 -3.14 8.30 11.55
N GLU A 232 -3.06 6.98 11.32
CA GLU A 232 -3.33 5.96 12.32
C GLU A 232 -1.99 5.37 12.78
N ASP A 233 -1.70 5.50 14.06
CA ASP A 233 -0.45 5.03 14.68
C ASP A 233 -0.54 3.52 14.95
N VAL A 234 0.33 2.74 14.33
CA VAL A 234 0.42 1.28 14.47
C VAL A 234 1.73 0.83 15.13
N THR A 235 2.43 1.76 15.78
CA THR A 235 3.71 1.52 16.43
C THR A 235 3.67 0.31 17.36
N GLY A 236 4.65 -0.56 17.22
CA GLY A 236 4.79 -1.78 18.01
C GLY A 236 3.99 -2.99 17.51
N LEU A 237 3.13 -2.84 16.50
CA LEU A 237 2.54 -3.98 15.81
C LEU A 237 3.55 -4.62 14.86
N PRO A 238 3.58 -5.97 14.76
CA PRO A 238 4.58 -6.64 13.92
C PRO A 238 4.25 -6.52 12.44
N TRP A 239 5.18 -5.99 11.67
CA TRP A 239 5.14 -5.94 10.21
C TRP A 239 6.55 -5.82 9.63
N ILE A 240 6.69 -6.09 8.34
CA ILE A 240 7.91 -5.88 7.57
C ILE A 240 7.57 -5.82 6.07
N GLU A 241 8.20 -4.89 5.36
CA GLU A 241 8.30 -4.88 3.90
C GLU A 241 9.45 -5.79 3.45
N ILE A 242 9.26 -6.55 2.37
CA ILE A 242 10.27 -7.47 1.83
C ILE A 242 10.97 -6.80 0.66
N ASP A 243 12.06 -6.12 0.92
CA ASP A 243 12.86 -5.44 -0.09
C ASP A 243 14.17 -6.16 -0.40
N PHE A 244 14.82 -6.72 0.62
CA PHE A 244 16.12 -7.35 0.53
C PHE A 244 16.07 -8.83 0.94
N PRO A 245 17.04 -9.66 0.53
CA PRO A 245 17.13 -11.06 0.98
C PRO A 245 17.14 -11.23 2.51
N SER A 246 17.75 -10.28 3.24
CA SER A 246 17.76 -10.26 4.71
C SER A 246 16.36 -10.13 5.32
N ASP A 247 15.43 -9.45 4.62
CA ASP A 247 14.08 -9.25 5.14
C ASP A 247 13.28 -10.56 5.16
N ILE A 248 13.61 -11.51 4.28
CA ILE A 248 12.98 -12.84 4.29
C ILE A 248 13.28 -13.56 5.61
N GLU A 249 14.51 -13.49 6.08
CA GLU A 249 14.92 -14.11 7.35
C GLU A 249 14.31 -13.35 8.54
N ARG A 250 14.38 -12.03 8.54
CA ARG A 250 13.73 -11.17 9.55
C ARG A 250 12.21 -11.44 9.63
N ALA A 251 11.55 -11.57 8.48
CA ALA A 251 10.13 -11.90 8.41
C ALA A 251 9.82 -13.28 9.02
N ARG A 252 10.64 -14.29 8.70
CA ARG A 252 10.43 -15.66 9.21
C ARG A 252 10.68 -15.81 10.71
N LEU A 253 11.73 -15.18 11.21
CA LEU A 253 12.18 -15.36 12.60
C LEU A 253 11.58 -14.30 13.55
N GLY A 254 11.40 -13.07 13.07
CA GLY A 254 10.98 -11.95 13.91
C GLY A 254 9.51 -11.57 13.80
N ILE A 255 8.91 -11.66 12.61
CA ILE A 255 7.55 -11.18 12.37
C ILE A 255 6.54 -12.31 12.41
N LEU A 256 6.72 -13.35 11.57
CA LEU A 256 5.75 -14.44 11.42
C LEU A 256 5.31 -15.09 12.75
N PRO A 257 6.20 -15.34 13.74
CA PRO A 257 5.81 -15.92 15.03
C PRO A 257 4.95 -15.00 15.90
N ARG A 258 4.99 -13.68 15.64
CA ARG A 258 4.26 -12.66 16.40
C ARG A 258 2.89 -12.32 15.82
N LEU A 259 2.61 -12.76 14.58
CA LEU A 259 1.31 -12.50 13.95
C LEU A 259 0.20 -13.26 14.69
N GLN A 260 -0.90 -12.58 14.95
CA GLN A 260 -2.11 -13.22 15.44
C GLN A 260 -2.65 -14.17 14.36
N ARG A 261 -3.07 -15.36 14.77
CA ARG A 261 -3.56 -16.42 13.87
C ARG A 261 -5.05 -16.28 13.67
#